data_2fb646eb0706575f5a7b65405304a1a9
#
_entry.id   2fb646eb0706575f5a7b65405304a1a9
#
_cell.length_a   1.000
_cell.length_b   1.000
_cell.length_c   1.000
_cell.angle_alpha   90.00
_cell.angle_beta   90.00
_cell.angle_gamma   90.00
#
_symmetry.space_group_name_H-M   'P 1'
#
loop_
_entity.id
_entity.type
_entity.pdbx_description
1 polymer ?
#
loop_
_entity_poly.entity_id
_entity_poly.type
_entity_poly.pdbx_seq_one_letter_code
_entity_poly.pdbx_strand_id
1 'polypeptide(L)'
;MTYDLPTTSKWVRTEELHPRFKYRLNAFFKDNRIMGRVKIVSGVRTQAAQQALYDKYKAGRGNLAANPNRRMSNGMRGSYHMAQEAFGGYGYAVDLRITGKGLTTAEVNRIAAEYGCVKTVPSEWWHVCPGRVQGSEFVWFDAPAVAGDETLEAEKLEPKTPLQIFAEAVAEARQHVLRKGS
;
A
#
# COMPACT_ATOMS: atom_id res chain seq x y z
N MET A 1 4.84 3.23 -15.36
CA MET A 1 6.15 2.77 -14.79
C MET A 1 5.91 1.62 -13.82
N THR A 2 6.68 0.54 -13.95
CA THR A 2 6.69 -0.57 -12.99
C THR A 2 7.87 -0.42 -12.04
N TYR A 3 7.63 -0.56 -10.74
CA TYR A 3 8.68 -0.53 -9.72
C TYR A 3 8.82 -1.92 -9.11
N ASP A 4 10.05 -2.45 -9.08
CA ASP A 4 10.37 -3.69 -8.39
C ASP A 4 10.65 -3.39 -6.91
N LEU A 5 9.58 -3.43 -6.10
CA LEU A 5 9.66 -3.16 -4.67
C LEU A 5 10.08 -4.44 -3.92
N PRO A 6 11.08 -4.38 -3.02
CA PRO A 6 11.58 -5.55 -2.32
C PRO A 6 10.52 -6.09 -1.34
N THR A 7 10.04 -7.29 -1.59
CA THR A 7 9.04 -7.98 -0.76
C THR A 7 9.62 -9.22 -0.09
N THR A 8 8.99 -9.69 1.00
CA THR A 8 9.40 -10.93 1.68
C THR A 8 8.90 -12.18 0.97
N SER A 9 7.89 -12.04 0.09
CA SER A 9 7.36 -13.14 -0.70
C SER A 9 6.62 -12.62 -1.93
N LYS A 10 6.48 -13.44 -2.96
CA LYS A 10 5.72 -13.14 -4.18
C LYS A 10 4.21 -12.90 -3.96
N TRP A 11 3.71 -13.22 -2.77
CA TRP A 11 2.30 -13.03 -2.42
C TRP A 11 2.01 -11.64 -1.83
N VAL A 12 3.04 -10.83 -1.59
CA VAL A 12 2.87 -9.44 -1.14
C VAL A 12 2.48 -8.58 -2.34
N ARG A 13 1.24 -8.10 -2.33
CA ARG A 13 0.66 -7.33 -3.45
C ARG A 13 1.06 -5.86 -3.32
N THR A 14 1.81 -5.37 -4.29
CA THR A 14 2.27 -3.98 -4.37
C THR A 14 1.79 -3.27 -5.64
N GLU A 15 1.25 -4.00 -6.59
CA GLU A 15 0.83 -3.49 -7.90
C GLU A 15 -0.30 -2.48 -7.76
N GLU A 16 -1.22 -2.72 -6.84
CA GLU A 16 -2.39 -1.87 -6.59
C GLU A 16 -2.12 -0.75 -5.56
N LEU A 17 -0.88 -0.53 -5.16
CA LEU A 17 -0.51 0.68 -4.42
C LEU A 17 -0.61 1.90 -5.35
N HIS A 18 -0.97 3.05 -4.77
CA HIS A 18 -1.03 4.31 -5.53
C HIS A 18 0.30 4.60 -6.24
N PRO A 19 0.33 5.03 -7.52
CA PRO A 19 1.55 5.26 -8.30
C PRO A 19 2.57 6.18 -7.60
N ARG A 20 2.12 7.31 -7.06
CA ARG A 20 2.96 8.22 -6.28
C ARG A 20 3.55 7.54 -5.03
N PHE A 21 2.78 6.70 -4.34
CA PHE A 21 3.29 5.96 -3.20
C PHE A 21 4.34 4.92 -3.61
N LYS A 22 4.12 4.20 -4.72
CA LYS A 22 5.14 3.28 -5.28
C LYS A 22 6.43 4.00 -5.64
N TYR A 23 6.34 5.20 -6.21
CA TYR A 23 7.50 6.02 -6.54
C TYR A 23 8.30 6.38 -5.29
N ARG A 24 7.64 6.86 -4.22
CA ARG A 24 8.26 7.17 -2.93
C ARG A 24 8.91 5.95 -2.28
N LEU A 25 8.21 4.81 -2.27
CA LEU A 25 8.76 3.55 -1.77
C LEU A 25 9.99 3.10 -2.58
N ASN A 26 9.95 3.19 -3.91
CA ASN A 26 11.09 2.85 -4.74
C ASN A 26 12.31 3.74 -4.44
N ALA A 27 12.12 5.04 -4.23
CA ALA A 27 13.19 5.94 -3.82
C ALA A 27 13.73 5.58 -2.42
N PHE A 28 12.84 5.32 -1.44
CA PHE A 28 13.19 4.86 -0.10
C PHE A 28 14.03 3.57 -0.12
N PHE A 29 13.63 2.57 -0.91
CA PHE A 29 14.36 1.30 -0.97
C PHE A 29 15.70 1.39 -1.72
N LYS A 30 15.92 2.44 -2.52
CA LYS A 30 17.20 2.74 -3.18
C LYS A 30 18.15 3.57 -2.32
N ASP A 31 17.68 4.12 -1.19
CA ASP A 31 18.56 4.78 -0.23
C ASP A 31 19.62 3.80 0.30
N ASN A 32 20.88 4.18 0.26
CA ASN A 32 22.02 3.33 0.65
C ASN A 32 21.95 2.91 2.15
N ARG A 33 21.26 3.69 2.97
CA ARG A 33 20.98 3.39 4.39
C ARG A 33 19.94 2.28 4.57
N ILE A 34 19.15 1.98 3.53
CA ILE A 34 18.00 1.05 3.56
C ILE A 34 18.19 -0.14 2.65
N MET A 35 18.82 0.07 1.49
CA MET A 35 18.94 -0.92 0.41
C MET A 35 19.41 -2.28 0.90
N GLY A 36 18.64 -3.33 0.57
CA GLY A 36 18.90 -4.72 0.96
C GLY A 36 18.62 -5.06 2.43
N ARG A 37 18.28 -4.07 3.28
CA ARG A 37 18.10 -4.24 4.74
C ARG A 37 16.65 -4.14 5.22
N VAL A 38 15.74 -3.67 4.38
CA VAL A 38 14.31 -3.56 4.68
C VAL A 38 13.51 -4.16 3.53
N LYS A 39 12.41 -4.83 3.84
CA LYS A 39 11.48 -5.40 2.86
C LYS A 39 10.03 -5.12 3.26
N ILE A 40 9.13 -5.16 2.29
CA ILE A 40 7.68 -5.13 2.52
C ILE A 40 7.20 -6.52 2.87
N VAL A 41 6.45 -6.66 3.97
CA VAL A 41 5.81 -7.93 4.38
C VAL A 41 4.31 -7.97 4.12
N SER A 42 3.68 -6.79 3.98
CA SER A 42 2.26 -6.67 3.66
C SER A 42 2.07 -5.42 2.80
N GLY A 43 1.37 -5.56 1.70
CA GLY A 43 0.95 -4.49 0.81
C GLY A 43 -0.57 -4.40 0.75
N VAL A 44 -1.15 -4.36 -0.45
CA VAL A 44 -2.60 -4.28 -0.63
C VAL A 44 -3.27 -5.59 -0.24
N ARG A 45 -4.34 -5.51 0.54
CA ARG A 45 -5.11 -6.66 1.02
C ARG A 45 -6.45 -6.74 0.32
N THR A 46 -6.85 -7.96 -0.03
CA THR A 46 -8.22 -8.25 -0.47
C THR A 46 -9.20 -8.11 0.69
N GLN A 47 -10.49 -7.95 0.36
CA GLN A 47 -11.58 -7.98 1.34
C GLN A 47 -11.51 -9.23 2.24
N ALA A 48 -11.33 -10.41 1.63
CA ALA A 48 -11.26 -11.68 2.36
C ALA A 48 -10.04 -11.74 3.31
N ALA A 49 -8.87 -11.28 2.86
CA ALA A 49 -7.67 -11.25 3.71
C ALA A 49 -7.85 -10.30 4.90
N GLN A 50 -8.43 -9.12 4.70
CA GLN A 50 -8.70 -8.18 5.78
C GLN A 50 -9.78 -8.72 6.74
N GLN A 51 -10.80 -9.40 6.24
CA GLN A 51 -11.82 -10.05 7.06
C GLN A 51 -11.20 -11.11 7.98
N ALA A 52 -10.34 -11.97 7.42
CA ALA A 52 -9.66 -12.99 8.22
C ALA A 52 -8.81 -12.42 9.36
N LEU A 53 -8.15 -11.26 9.12
CA LEU A 53 -7.39 -10.54 10.16
C LEU A 53 -8.34 -9.96 11.22
N TYR A 54 -9.45 -9.36 10.81
CA TYR A 54 -10.45 -8.81 11.72
C TYR A 54 -11.10 -9.89 12.59
N ASP A 55 -11.43 -11.05 12.03
CA ASP A 55 -12.00 -12.18 12.76
C ASP A 55 -11.01 -12.73 13.80
N LYS A 56 -9.71 -12.83 13.47
CA LYS A 56 -8.66 -13.19 14.43
C LYS A 56 -8.56 -12.17 15.56
N TYR A 57 -8.59 -10.88 15.24
CA TYR A 57 -8.60 -9.81 16.24
C TYR A 57 -9.81 -9.91 17.16
N LYS A 58 -11.02 -10.06 16.60
CA LYS A 58 -12.26 -10.21 17.38
C LYS A 58 -12.25 -11.44 18.28
N ALA A 59 -11.57 -12.49 17.89
CA ALA A 59 -11.39 -13.71 18.68
C ALA A 59 -10.25 -13.63 19.71
N GLY A 60 -9.60 -12.46 19.87
CA GLY A 60 -8.49 -12.27 20.81
C GLY A 60 -7.19 -13.01 20.40
N ARG A 61 -7.08 -13.45 19.15
CA ARG A 61 -5.96 -14.28 18.64
C ARG A 61 -5.05 -13.54 17.64
N GLY A 62 -5.24 -12.25 17.47
CA GLY A 62 -4.48 -11.45 16.49
C GLY A 62 -4.30 -10.00 16.94
N ASN A 63 -3.44 -9.29 16.23
CA ASN A 63 -3.25 -7.86 16.42
C ASN A 63 -4.53 -7.08 16.04
N LEU A 64 -4.59 -5.82 16.48
CA LEU A 64 -5.64 -4.90 16.08
C LEU A 64 -5.80 -4.89 14.55
N ALA A 65 -7.02 -5.11 14.07
CA ALA A 65 -7.34 -5.08 12.66
C ALA A 65 -8.63 -4.31 12.40
N ALA A 66 -8.62 -3.46 11.40
CA ALA A 66 -9.80 -2.69 11.01
C ALA A 66 -10.89 -3.60 10.40
N ASN A 67 -12.16 -3.30 10.72
CA ASN A 67 -13.29 -3.96 10.10
C ASN A 67 -13.34 -3.65 8.60
N PRO A 68 -13.25 -4.64 7.70
CA PRO A 68 -13.22 -4.42 6.27
C PRO A 68 -14.53 -3.86 5.70
N ASN A 69 -15.63 -4.07 6.41
CA ASN A 69 -16.97 -3.60 6.00
C ASN A 69 -17.29 -2.19 6.52
N ARG A 70 -16.44 -1.65 7.42
CA ARG A 70 -16.63 -0.29 7.93
C ARG A 70 -16.23 0.72 6.84
N ARG A 71 -17.15 1.63 6.54
CA ARG A 71 -16.88 2.83 5.76
C ARG A 71 -17.04 4.06 6.64
N MET A 72 -16.17 5.03 6.45
CA MET A 72 -16.30 6.35 7.05
C MET A 72 -17.27 7.20 6.23
N SER A 73 -17.72 8.34 6.78
CA SER A 73 -18.64 9.27 6.10
C SER A 73 -18.13 9.79 4.75
N ASN A 74 -16.81 9.85 4.57
CA ASN A 74 -16.13 10.20 3.32
C ASN A 74 -15.92 9.03 2.35
N GLY A 75 -16.54 7.87 2.60
CA GLY A 75 -16.42 6.68 1.77
C GLY A 75 -15.16 5.83 1.98
N MET A 76 -14.24 6.29 2.80
CA MET A 76 -12.99 5.59 3.08
C MET A 76 -13.23 4.28 3.84
N ARG A 77 -12.50 3.22 3.49
CA ARG A 77 -12.43 1.97 4.26
C ARG A 77 -11.53 2.14 5.50
N GLY A 78 -11.82 1.38 6.54
CA GLY A 78 -11.10 1.47 7.81
C GLY A 78 -9.64 1.01 7.79
N SER A 79 -9.13 0.44 6.68
CA SER A 79 -7.74 0.03 6.52
C SER A 79 -7.15 0.59 5.24
N TYR A 80 -6.02 1.30 5.32
CA TYR A 80 -5.26 1.80 4.17
C TYR A 80 -4.59 0.69 3.34
N HIS A 81 -4.48 -0.53 3.86
CA HIS A 81 -4.08 -1.70 3.07
C HIS A 81 -5.16 -2.16 2.09
N MET A 82 -6.40 -1.75 2.26
CA MET A 82 -7.47 -2.07 1.31
C MET A 82 -7.53 -1.01 0.22
N ALA A 83 -7.95 -1.41 -0.98
CA ALA A 83 -8.23 -0.47 -2.05
C ALA A 83 -9.27 0.57 -1.59
N GLN A 84 -8.92 1.85 -1.70
CA GLN A 84 -9.75 2.98 -1.30
C GLN A 84 -10.49 3.51 -2.52
N GLU A 85 -11.68 3.00 -2.77
CA GLU A 85 -12.50 3.34 -3.95
C GLU A 85 -12.79 4.84 -4.05
N ALA A 86 -13.00 5.50 -2.89
CA ALA A 86 -13.20 6.95 -2.82
C ALA A 86 -11.94 7.77 -3.21
N PHE A 87 -10.78 7.13 -3.30
CA PHE A 87 -9.49 7.75 -3.60
C PHE A 87 -8.75 6.98 -4.71
N GLY A 88 -9.44 6.71 -5.81
CA GLY A 88 -8.86 6.11 -7.02
C GLY A 88 -8.70 4.59 -6.99
N GLY A 89 -9.21 3.88 -5.97
CA GLY A 89 -9.16 2.41 -5.91
C GLY A 89 -7.81 1.82 -5.52
N TYR A 90 -6.89 2.62 -4.98
CA TYR A 90 -5.55 2.20 -4.59
C TYR A 90 -5.44 1.87 -3.10
N GLY A 91 -4.44 1.04 -2.75
CA GLY A 91 -3.94 0.92 -1.39
C GLY A 91 -2.95 2.02 -1.04
N TYR A 92 -2.94 2.43 0.24
CA TYR A 92 -2.13 3.53 0.76
C TYR A 92 -1.33 3.14 2.00
N ALA A 93 -1.09 1.85 2.21
CA ALA A 93 -0.24 1.38 3.30
C ALA A 93 0.61 0.19 2.90
N VAL A 94 1.79 0.12 3.50
CA VAL A 94 2.62 -1.09 3.52
C VAL A 94 3.13 -1.34 4.93
N ASP A 95 3.36 -2.63 5.25
CA ASP A 95 4.07 -3.02 6.47
C ASP A 95 5.51 -3.39 6.12
N LEU A 96 6.47 -2.85 6.86
CA LEU A 96 7.90 -3.03 6.67
C LEU A 96 8.48 -4.09 7.62
N ARG A 97 9.57 -4.72 7.22
CA ARG A 97 10.39 -5.59 8.07
C ARG A 97 11.86 -5.29 7.86
N ILE A 98 12.60 -5.13 8.96
CA ILE A 98 14.06 -5.10 8.93
C ILE A 98 14.55 -6.54 8.73
N THR A 99 15.35 -6.75 7.68
CA THR A 99 15.93 -8.05 7.31
C THR A 99 17.46 -8.04 7.40
N GLY A 100 18.07 -6.87 7.44
CA GLY A 100 19.52 -6.67 7.57
C GLY A 100 19.92 -6.22 8.96
N LYS A 101 21.23 -6.28 9.24
CA LYS A 101 21.82 -5.85 10.52
C LYS A 101 22.06 -4.34 10.56
N GLY A 102 22.19 -3.77 11.76
CA GLY A 102 22.65 -2.39 11.97
C GLY A 102 21.59 -1.31 11.69
N LEU A 103 20.31 -1.66 11.68
CA LEU A 103 19.20 -0.70 11.62
C LEU A 103 18.29 -0.88 12.83
N THR A 104 17.89 0.24 13.41
CA THR A 104 16.82 0.31 14.40
C THR A 104 15.49 0.68 13.74
N THR A 105 14.39 0.36 14.40
CA THR A 105 13.04 0.75 13.94
C THR A 105 12.87 2.28 13.87
N ALA A 106 13.51 3.01 14.81
CA ALA A 106 13.50 4.47 14.83
C ALA A 106 14.22 5.07 13.61
N GLU A 107 15.38 4.51 13.23
CA GLU A 107 16.11 4.93 12.05
C GLU A 107 15.34 4.67 10.76
N VAL A 108 14.73 3.48 10.64
CA VAL A 108 13.89 3.15 9.47
C VAL A 108 12.74 4.15 9.35
N ASN A 109 12.04 4.45 10.44
CA ASN A 109 10.94 5.42 10.42
C ASN A 109 11.40 6.84 10.09
N ARG A 110 12.54 7.28 10.63
CA ARG A 110 13.11 8.59 10.33
C ARG A 110 13.47 8.71 8.84
N ILE A 111 14.15 7.69 8.31
CA ILE A 111 14.53 7.67 6.89
C ILE A 111 13.27 7.58 6.00
N ALA A 112 12.30 6.72 6.33
CA ALA A 112 11.06 6.59 5.56
C ALA A 112 10.29 7.93 5.50
N ALA A 113 10.30 8.71 6.59
CA ALA A 113 9.65 10.03 6.61
C ALA A 113 10.30 11.04 5.64
N GLU A 114 11.60 10.95 5.36
CA GLU A 114 12.27 11.78 4.35
C GLU A 114 11.70 11.55 2.94
N TYR A 115 11.12 10.37 2.72
CA TYR A 115 10.44 9.96 1.49
C TYR A 115 8.90 10.08 1.58
N GLY A 116 8.39 10.76 2.60
CA GLY A 116 6.95 10.88 2.83
C GLY A 116 6.24 9.57 3.14
N CYS A 117 6.96 8.54 3.57
CA CYS A 117 6.42 7.26 4.04
C CYS A 117 6.41 7.27 5.57
N VAL A 118 5.30 7.68 6.18
CA VAL A 118 5.24 8.01 7.60
C VAL A 118 4.49 6.95 8.39
N LYS A 119 5.01 6.62 9.57
CA LYS A 119 4.30 5.79 10.55
C LYS A 119 3.04 6.52 11.04
N THR A 120 1.87 5.95 10.78
CA THR A 120 0.57 6.57 11.15
C THR A 120 -0.09 5.94 12.36
N VAL A 121 0.33 4.73 12.76
CA VAL A 121 -0.15 4.03 13.95
C VAL A 121 0.95 4.05 15.02
N PRO A 122 0.74 4.68 16.20
CA PRO A 122 1.80 4.86 17.22
C PRO A 122 2.47 3.55 17.68
N SER A 123 1.72 2.47 17.82
CA SER A 123 2.22 1.16 18.27
C SER A 123 2.84 0.30 17.16
N GLU A 124 2.73 0.71 15.89
CA GLU A 124 3.11 -0.10 14.72
C GLU A 124 4.22 0.61 13.93
N TRP A 125 5.48 0.42 14.35
CA TRP A 125 6.62 1.03 13.67
C TRP A 125 6.72 0.63 12.19
N TRP A 126 6.21 -0.56 11.87
CA TRP A 126 6.26 -1.14 10.53
C TRP A 126 5.20 -0.58 9.56
N HIS A 127 4.09 -0.02 10.10
CA HIS A 127 2.97 0.46 9.29
C HIS A 127 3.23 1.88 8.79
N VAL A 128 3.48 2.02 7.48
CA VAL A 128 3.74 3.32 6.86
C VAL A 128 2.74 3.65 5.76
N CYS A 129 2.36 4.92 5.73
CA CYS A 129 1.43 5.49 4.75
C CYS A 129 2.04 6.74 4.10
N PRO A 130 1.67 7.10 2.86
CA PRO A 130 2.18 8.28 2.16
C PRO A 130 1.43 9.57 2.53
N GLY A 131 0.36 9.48 3.29
CA GLY A 131 -0.53 10.57 3.64
C GLY A 131 -1.64 10.11 4.57
N ARG A 132 -2.65 10.96 4.72
CA ARG A 132 -3.85 10.66 5.52
C ARG A 132 -5.07 11.33 4.92
N VAL A 133 -6.26 10.78 5.19
CA VAL A 133 -7.51 11.43 4.83
C VAL A 133 -7.81 12.57 5.81
N GLN A 134 -8.12 13.75 5.28
CA GLN A 134 -8.62 14.91 5.99
C GLN A 134 -9.90 15.39 5.31
N GLY A 135 -11.03 15.33 6.01
CA GLY A 135 -12.33 15.60 5.39
C GLY A 135 -12.61 14.63 4.24
N SER A 136 -12.80 15.17 3.02
CA SER A 136 -13.04 14.41 1.79
C SER A 136 -11.79 14.20 0.92
N GLU A 137 -10.62 14.66 1.37
CA GLU A 137 -9.40 14.65 0.57
C GLU A 137 -8.34 13.72 1.16
N PHE A 138 -7.49 13.16 0.29
CA PHE A 138 -6.28 12.47 0.71
C PHE A 138 -5.11 13.46 0.69
N VAL A 139 -4.61 13.82 1.88
CA VAL A 139 -3.50 14.77 2.06
C VAL A 139 -2.20 14.00 2.15
N TRP A 140 -1.30 14.25 1.20
CA TRP A 140 0.02 13.64 1.13
C TRP A 140 0.95 14.27 2.17
N PHE A 141 1.81 13.45 2.78
CA PHE A 141 2.90 13.94 3.61
C PHE A 141 4.03 14.51 2.74
N ASP A 142 4.78 15.47 3.28
CA ASP A 142 5.98 15.98 2.62
C ASP A 142 7.00 14.87 2.39
N ALA A 143 7.72 14.96 1.27
CA ALA A 143 8.73 13.98 0.86
C ALA A 143 10.00 14.70 0.38
N PRO A 144 10.76 15.34 1.29
CA PRO A 144 11.87 16.23 0.91
C PRO A 144 12.99 15.53 0.15
N ALA A 145 13.12 14.21 0.27
CA ALA A 145 14.10 13.42 -0.47
C ALA A 145 13.63 13.02 -1.89
N VAL A 146 12.40 13.39 -2.30
CA VAL A 146 11.78 12.97 -3.56
C VAL A 146 11.24 14.19 -4.28
N ALA A 147 12.06 14.81 -5.08
CA ALA A 147 11.65 15.97 -5.89
C ALA A 147 10.71 15.55 -7.02
N GLY A 148 9.66 16.33 -7.28
CA GLY A 148 8.78 16.18 -8.43
C GLY A 148 7.77 15.03 -8.34
N ASP A 149 7.57 14.43 -7.16
CA ASP A 149 6.60 13.34 -7.00
C ASP A 149 5.14 13.80 -7.09
N GLU A 150 4.88 15.09 -6.87
CA GLU A 150 3.58 15.72 -7.07
C GLU A 150 3.06 15.64 -8.50
N THR A 151 3.96 15.59 -9.49
CA THR A 151 3.59 15.47 -10.91
C THR A 151 2.92 14.12 -11.21
N LEU A 152 3.17 13.10 -10.40
CA LEU A 152 2.55 11.77 -10.54
C LEU A 152 1.06 11.75 -10.14
N GLU A 153 0.55 12.80 -9.50
CA GLU A 153 -0.89 12.97 -9.30
C GLU A 153 -1.60 13.47 -10.56
N ALA A 154 -0.87 14.21 -11.41
CA ALA A 154 -1.42 14.78 -12.64
C ALA A 154 -1.63 13.73 -13.74
N GLU A 155 -0.95 12.57 -13.69
CA GLU A 155 -1.39 11.39 -14.42
C GLU A 155 -2.70 10.89 -13.80
N LYS A 156 -3.78 11.64 -14.03
CA LYS A 156 -5.15 11.16 -13.84
C LYS A 156 -5.26 9.85 -14.59
N LEU A 157 -5.17 8.76 -13.86
CA LEU A 157 -5.85 7.55 -14.30
C LEU A 157 -7.32 7.95 -14.33
N GLU A 158 -7.81 8.30 -15.50
CA GLU A 158 -9.25 8.42 -15.74
C GLU A 158 -9.89 7.22 -15.03
N PRO A 159 -10.89 7.41 -14.15
CA PRO A 159 -11.53 6.30 -13.48
C PRO A 159 -11.94 5.33 -14.57
N LYS A 160 -11.43 4.10 -14.51
CA LYS A 160 -11.73 3.08 -15.51
C LYS A 160 -13.24 3.04 -15.69
N THR A 161 -13.69 3.27 -16.90
CA THR A 161 -15.11 3.17 -17.21
C THR A 161 -15.61 1.76 -16.89
N PRO A 162 -16.88 1.56 -16.56
CA PRO A 162 -17.44 0.23 -16.34
C PRO A 162 -17.11 -0.75 -17.51
N LEU A 163 -16.98 -0.24 -18.72
CA LEU A 163 -16.60 -1.01 -19.91
C LEU A 163 -15.14 -1.48 -19.87
N GLN A 164 -14.23 -0.62 -19.39
CA GLN A 164 -12.81 -0.98 -19.23
C GLN A 164 -12.61 -1.99 -18.10
N ILE A 165 -13.31 -1.84 -16.98
CA ILE A 165 -13.32 -2.81 -15.88
C ILE A 165 -13.81 -4.17 -16.36
N PHE A 166 -14.91 -4.19 -17.14
CA PHE A 166 -15.47 -5.41 -17.72
C PHE A 166 -14.51 -6.06 -18.72
N ALA A 167 -13.89 -5.28 -19.60
CA ALA A 167 -12.94 -5.78 -20.59
C ALA A 167 -11.71 -6.42 -19.96
N GLU A 168 -11.16 -5.83 -18.88
CA GLU A 168 -10.04 -6.40 -18.13
C GLU A 168 -10.43 -7.70 -17.42
N ALA A 169 -11.60 -7.74 -16.77
CA ALA A 169 -12.10 -8.94 -16.11
C ALA A 169 -12.29 -10.10 -17.11
N VAL A 170 -12.77 -9.80 -18.33
CA VAL A 170 -12.88 -10.80 -19.41
C VAL A 170 -11.50 -11.26 -19.90
N ALA A 171 -10.54 -10.35 -20.02
CA ALA A 171 -9.17 -10.68 -20.43
C ALA A 171 -8.47 -11.58 -19.40
N GLU A 172 -8.60 -11.27 -18.11
CA GLU A 172 -8.07 -12.10 -17.02
C GLU A 172 -8.70 -13.49 -16.97
N ALA A 173 -10.02 -13.56 -17.13
CA ALA A 173 -10.74 -14.84 -17.19
C ALA A 173 -10.26 -15.71 -18.36
N ARG A 174 -10.04 -15.13 -19.54
CA ARG A 174 -9.49 -15.84 -20.72
C ARG A 174 -8.08 -16.36 -20.46
N GLN A 175 -7.20 -15.58 -19.85
CA GLN A 175 -5.84 -16.02 -19.49
C GLN A 175 -5.87 -17.16 -18.46
N HIS A 176 -6.80 -17.14 -17.52
CA HIS A 176 -6.95 -18.18 -16.51
C HIS A 176 -7.40 -19.52 -17.13
N VAL A 177 -8.30 -19.48 -18.11
CA VAL A 177 -8.76 -20.66 -18.85
C VAL A 177 -7.62 -21.27 -19.68
N LEU A 178 -6.84 -20.44 -20.38
CA LEU A 178 -5.72 -20.89 -21.20
C LEU A 178 -4.59 -21.54 -20.37
N ARG A 179 -4.37 -21.08 -19.12
CA ARG A 179 -3.35 -21.66 -18.23
C ARG A 179 -3.77 -22.99 -17.57
N LYS A 180 -5.06 -23.36 -17.60
CA LYS A 180 -5.56 -24.61 -17.04
C LYS A 180 -5.77 -25.69 -18.11
N GLY A 181 -5.65 -25.34 -19.41
CA GLY A 181 -5.82 -26.26 -20.52
C GLY A 181 -4.51 -26.75 -21.14
N SER A 182 -3.38 -26.40 -20.57
CA SER A 182 -2.04 -26.90 -20.86
C SER A 182 -1.45 -27.63 -19.66
#